data_2c01a4bab9dd100c19cc9151e9280727
#
_entry.id   2c01a4bab9dd100c19cc9151e9280727
#
_cell.length_a   1.000
_cell.length_b   1.000
_cell.length_c   1.000
_cell.angle_alpha   90.00
_cell.angle_beta   90.00
_cell.angle_gamma   90.00
#
_symmetry.space_group_name_H-M   'P 1'
#
loop_
_entity.id
_entity.type
_entity.pdbx_description
1 polymer ?
#
loop_
_entity_poly.entity_id
_entity_poly.type
_entity_poly.pdbx_seq_one_letter_code
_entity_poly.pdbx_strand_id
1 'polypeptide(L)'
;MPKKYPAGVVAALIVILAAWLVPMAFAARSSTTQKSLRVAHIVIIVMENKTSSEIIGSPQAPYLNALARRYSLAADYSALLPSGLSNYIALTSGSDQGITDYRTPPTAGYAVAAVNLADRIEASRRTWKLYAESIPAPGYASGDTTLYTPGHVPFLYYSDILDNTHRRSSHIVPFTQLPHDFRAASTTPDYVFISPNKRHDMHDAPVAFGDAWLKRWVPRILASPAFTSTPSLLVITWDEGVGSDQHVATILAGSVVRRHFTSAQPYDPYSLLHTIETLWRLSPLTQNDAQAATMLEFLR
;
A
#
# COMPACT_ATOMS: atom_id res chain seq x y z
N MET A 1 26.24 17.14 94.55
CA MET A 1 25.12 18.14 94.37
C MET A 1 24.55 17.95 92.99
N PRO A 2 23.37 17.38 92.78
CA PRO A 2 22.77 17.22 91.47
C PRO A 2 21.89 18.42 91.09
N LYS A 3 22.06 18.95 89.88
CA LYS A 3 21.25 20.02 89.29
C LYS A 3 19.95 19.42 88.77
N LYS A 4 18.83 20.02 89.22
CA LYS A 4 17.45 19.75 88.71
C LYS A 4 17.24 20.44 87.37
N TYR A 5 16.66 19.71 86.40
CA TYR A 5 16.11 20.30 85.16
C TYR A 5 14.59 20.31 85.27
N PRO A 6 13.90 21.36 84.76
CA PRO A 6 12.47 21.44 84.80
C PRO A 6 11.81 20.68 83.60
N ALA A 7 10.62 20.18 83.90
CA ALA A 7 9.80 19.45 82.93
C ALA A 7 9.27 20.39 81.84
N GLY A 8 9.56 20.09 80.58
CA GLY A 8 8.96 20.72 79.40
C GLY A 8 7.69 20.01 78.98
N VAL A 9 6.60 20.77 78.84
CA VAL A 9 5.33 20.35 78.35
C VAL A 9 5.42 20.05 76.83
N VAL A 10 5.18 18.80 76.43
CA VAL A 10 5.08 18.43 75.02
C VAL A 10 3.62 18.62 74.60
N ALA A 11 3.35 19.66 73.85
CA ALA A 11 2.05 19.84 73.18
C ALA A 11 2.02 18.99 71.91
N ALA A 12 1.18 17.99 71.89
CA ALA A 12 0.92 17.16 70.71
C ALA A 12 0.00 17.94 69.72
N LEU A 13 0.58 18.30 68.55
CA LEU A 13 -0.20 18.85 67.43
C LEU A 13 -0.85 17.65 66.69
N ILE A 14 -2.15 17.51 66.79
CA ILE A 14 -2.94 16.59 65.94
C ILE A 14 -3.20 17.30 64.64
N VAL A 15 -2.47 16.88 63.53
CA VAL A 15 -2.73 17.30 62.17
C VAL A 15 -3.85 16.41 61.62
N ILE A 16 -5.05 16.98 61.47
CA ILE A 16 -6.16 16.31 60.79
C ILE A 16 -5.96 16.47 59.31
N LEU A 17 -5.50 15.42 58.63
CA LEU A 17 -5.49 15.32 57.16
C LEU A 17 -6.91 15.05 56.65
N ALA A 18 -7.60 16.10 56.20
CA ALA A 18 -8.82 15.95 55.43
C ALA A 18 -8.49 15.40 54.05
N ALA A 19 -8.67 14.08 53.84
CA ALA A 19 -8.57 13.49 52.54
C ALA A 19 -9.75 13.92 51.66
N TRP A 20 -9.48 14.78 50.69
CA TRP A 20 -10.44 15.11 49.62
C TRP A 20 -10.55 13.90 48.69
N LEU A 21 -11.60 13.11 48.82
CA LEU A 21 -12.03 12.12 47.84
C LEU A 21 -12.56 12.85 46.60
N VAL A 22 -11.69 13.04 45.60
CA VAL A 22 -12.12 13.47 44.26
C VAL A 22 -12.73 12.23 43.60
N PRO A 23 -14.01 12.21 43.23
CA PRO A 23 -14.57 11.10 42.48
C PRO A 23 -13.91 11.10 41.08
N MET A 24 -13.07 10.11 40.78
CA MET A 24 -12.68 9.83 39.40
C MET A 24 -13.92 9.40 38.64
N ALA A 25 -14.51 10.33 37.91
CA ALA A 25 -15.49 10.02 36.90
C ALA A 25 -14.76 9.21 35.81
N PHE A 26 -14.90 7.90 35.81
CA PHE A 26 -14.59 7.06 34.67
C PHE A 26 -15.54 7.52 33.55
N ALA A 27 -15.03 8.35 32.66
CA ALA A 27 -15.68 8.60 31.39
C ALA A 27 -15.74 7.28 30.67
N ALA A 28 -16.91 6.63 30.66
CA ALA A 28 -17.16 5.48 29.81
C ALA A 28 -16.87 5.93 28.37
N ARG A 29 -15.71 5.51 27.83
CA ARG A 29 -15.44 5.65 26.40
C ARG A 29 -16.56 4.89 25.70
N SER A 30 -17.49 5.64 25.13
CA SER A 30 -18.44 5.08 24.18
C SER A 30 -17.62 4.38 23.11
N SER A 31 -17.58 3.06 23.18
CA SER A 31 -17.10 2.24 22.07
C SER A 31 -18.14 2.41 20.96
N THR A 32 -18.00 3.47 20.17
CA THR A 32 -18.60 3.48 18.84
C THR A 32 -18.07 2.23 18.16
N THR A 33 -18.94 1.26 17.97
CA THR A 33 -18.64 0.06 17.20
C THR A 33 -18.26 0.54 15.81
N GLN A 34 -16.97 0.78 15.60
CA GLN A 34 -16.45 1.15 14.30
C GLN A 34 -16.77 -0.04 13.41
N LYS A 35 -17.78 0.13 12.55
CA LYS A 35 -18.20 -0.88 11.59
C LYS A 35 -16.93 -1.34 10.86
N SER A 36 -16.47 -2.57 11.12
CA SER A 36 -15.21 -3.05 10.56
C SER A 36 -15.30 -2.91 9.04
N LEU A 37 -14.45 -2.07 8.49
CA LEU A 37 -14.39 -1.82 7.06
C LEU A 37 -13.98 -3.15 6.41
N ARG A 38 -14.91 -3.79 5.72
CA ARG A 38 -14.63 -5.04 5.00
C ARG A 38 -14.27 -4.69 3.57
N VAL A 39 -13.04 -4.99 3.17
CA VAL A 39 -12.59 -4.89 1.78
C VAL A 39 -12.38 -6.31 1.27
N ALA A 40 -13.10 -6.67 0.22
CA ALA A 40 -13.04 -8.00 -0.39
C ALA A 40 -11.86 -8.09 -1.37
N HIS A 41 -11.73 -7.10 -2.25
CA HIS A 41 -10.65 -7.06 -3.24
C HIS A 41 -9.87 -5.77 -3.15
N ILE A 42 -8.55 -5.87 -3.25
CA ILE A 42 -7.63 -4.73 -3.38
C ILE A 42 -6.88 -4.89 -4.69
N VAL A 43 -6.99 -3.87 -5.55
CA VAL A 43 -6.29 -3.79 -6.84
C VAL A 43 -5.31 -2.65 -6.78
N ILE A 44 -4.05 -2.92 -7.05
CA ILE A 44 -2.98 -1.92 -7.13
C ILE A 44 -2.49 -1.86 -8.58
N ILE A 45 -2.46 -0.68 -9.15
CA ILE A 45 -1.79 -0.40 -10.43
C ILE A 45 -0.58 0.48 -10.11
N VAL A 46 0.61 0.03 -10.44
CA VAL A 46 1.83 0.83 -10.28
C VAL A 46 2.31 1.29 -11.65
N MET A 47 2.48 2.59 -11.77
CA MET A 47 2.98 3.30 -12.93
C MET A 47 4.44 3.70 -12.68
N GLU A 48 5.12 4.28 -13.65
CA GLU A 48 6.58 4.45 -13.66
C GLU A 48 7.00 5.91 -13.86
N ASN A 49 7.99 6.32 -13.04
CA ASN A 49 8.85 7.49 -13.26
C ASN A 49 8.13 8.79 -13.62
N LYS A 50 7.12 9.18 -12.83
CA LYS A 50 6.48 10.51 -12.98
C LYS A 50 6.21 11.13 -11.62
N THR A 51 6.56 12.40 -11.53
CA THR A 51 6.21 13.21 -10.36
C THR A 51 4.71 13.50 -10.33
N SER A 52 4.20 13.81 -9.13
CA SER A 52 2.81 14.23 -8.96
C SER A 52 2.44 15.42 -9.84
N SER A 53 3.35 16.39 -10.02
CA SER A 53 3.13 17.59 -10.83
C SER A 53 3.05 17.31 -12.34
N GLU A 54 3.66 16.24 -12.84
CA GLU A 54 3.53 15.81 -14.23
C GLU A 54 2.16 15.18 -14.51
N ILE A 55 1.45 14.72 -13.46
CA ILE A 55 0.17 14.02 -13.57
C ILE A 55 -0.99 14.93 -13.14
N ILE A 56 -0.95 15.44 -11.91
CA ILE A 56 -2.05 16.22 -11.33
C ILE A 56 -2.02 17.64 -11.88
N GLY A 57 -3.11 18.04 -12.54
CA GLY A 57 -3.22 19.30 -13.27
C GLY A 57 -2.69 19.25 -14.70
N SER A 58 -2.02 18.17 -15.11
CA SER A 58 -1.46 18.06 -16.46
C SER A 58 -2.54 17.87 -17.53
N PRO A 59 -2.46 18.61 -18.66
CA PRO A 59 -3.36 18.39 -19.80
C PRO A 59 -3.11 17.05 -20.51
N GLN A 60 -1.98 16.38 -20.25
CA GLN A 60 -1.67 15.05 -20.77
C GLN A 60 -2.32 13.91 -19.94
N ALA A 61 -2.87 14.22 -18.77
CA ALA A 61 -3.51 13.25 -17.87
C ALA A 61 -4.98 13.57 -17.59
N PRO A 62 -5.84 13.83 -18.61
CA PRO A 62 -7.21 14.27 -18.36
C PRO A 62 -8.07 13.24 -17.64
N TYR A 63 -7.85 11.94 -17.89
CA TYR A 63 -8.58 10.86 -17.23
C TYR A 63 -8.17 10.73 -15.77
N LEU A 64 -6.88 10.69 -15.46
CA LEU A 64 -6.36 10.64 -14.09
C LEU A 64 -6.84 11.82 -13.26
N ASN A 65 -6.81 13.02 -13.82
CA ASN A 65 -7.34 14.23 -13.18
C ASN A 65 -8.84 14.14 -12.90
N ALA A 66 -9.62 13.59 -13.83
CA ALA A 66 -11.05 13.37 -13.63
C ALA A 66 -11.29 12.30 -12.52
N LEU A 67 -10.48 11.25 -12.51
CA LEU A 67 -10.56 10.18 -11.51
C LEU A 67 -10.24 10.71 -10.10
N ALA A 68 -9.15 11.48 -9.95
CA ALA A 68 -8.75 12.10 -8.69
C ALA A 68 -9.85 13.04 -8.15
N ARG A 69 -10.44 13.87 -9.01
CA ARG A 69 -11.55 14.73 -8.59
C ARG A 69 -12.81 13.96 -8.21
N ARG A 70 -13.06 12.81 -8.86
CA ARG A 70 -14.26 11.99 -8.60
C ARG A 70 -14.16 11.17 -7.33
N TYR A 71 -12.96 10.67 -7.01
CA TYR A 71 -12.71 9.78 -5.88
C TYR A 71 -11.79 10.46 -4.86
N SER A 72 -10.66 9.86 -4.53
CA SER A 72 -9.74 10.39 -3.53
C SER A 72 -8.32 10.53 -4.07
N LEU A 73 -7.63 11.58 -3.63
CA LEU A 73 -6.23 11.88 -3.93
C LEU A 73 -5.44 11.98 -2.63
N ALA A 74 -4.40 11.16 -2.47
CA ALA A 74 -3.34 11.41 -1.52
C ALA A 74 -2.40 12.44 -2.17
N ALA A 75 -2.51 13.69 -1.73
CA ALA A 75 -1.78 14.80 -2.34
C ALA A 75 -0.34 14.92 -1.84
N ASP A 76 0.00 14.19 -0.78
CA ASP A 76 1.35 14.11 -0.24
C ASP A 76 1.72 12.62 -0.10
N TYR A 77 2.10 12.01 -1.21
CA TYR A 77 2.61 10.64 -1.24
C TYR A 77 3.98 10.65 -1.92
N SER A 78 4.99 10.12 -1.24
CA SER A 78 6.36 10.12 -1.73
C SER A 78 6.90 8.69 -1.83
N ALA A 79 7.58 8.39 -2.93
CA ALA A 79 8.44 7.22 -3.00
C ALA A 79 9.60 7.35 -2.00
N LEU A 80 10.17 6.23 -1.56
CA LEU A 80 11.21 6.20 -0.52
C LEU A 80 12.59 6.51 -1.10
N LEU A 81 12.86 6.03 -2.30
CA LEU A 81 14.17 6.08 -2.94
C LEU A 81 14.02 6.43 -4.42
N PRO A 82 15.03 7.07 -5.04
CA PRO A 82 15.09 7.25 -6.49
C PRO A 82 15.54 5.96 -7.20
N SER A 83 14.82 4.89 -6.96
CA SER A 83 15.06 3.55 -7.51
C SER A 83 13.74 2.76 -7.49
N GLY A 84 13.15 2.58 -8.65
CA GLY A 84 11.84 1.94 -8.78
C GLY A 84 11.78 0.57 -8.13
N LEU A 85 12.75 -0.31 -8.43
CA LEU A 85 12.77 -1.66 -7.85
C LEU A 85 12.80 -1.65 -6.32
N SER A 86 13.55 -0.72 -5.70
CA SER A 86 13.60 -0.57 -4.25
C SER A 86 12.23 -0.25 -3.66
N ASN A 87 11.49 0.65 -4.31
CA ASN A 87 10.13 1.04 -3.89
C ASN A 87 9.10 -0.08 -4.11
N TYR A 88 9.22 -0.86 -5.19
CA TYR A 88 8.40 -2.05 -5.40
C TYR A 88 8.62 -3.09 -4.30
N ILE A 89 9.88 -3.34 -3.93
CA ILE A 89 10.22 -4.30 -2.87
C ILE A 89 9.76 -3.76 -1.51
N ALA A 90 9.96 -2.47 -1.22
CA ALA A 90 9.47 -1.84 0.00
C ALA A 90 7.94 -1.95 0.14
N LEU A 91 7.18 -1.69 -0.93
CA LEU A 91 5.72 -1.85 -0.97
C LEU A 91 5.26 -3.29 -0.69
N THR A 92 6.08 -4.28 -1.02
CA THR A 92 5.68 -5.69 -0.96
C THR A 92 6.37 -6.50 0.14
N SER A 93 7.36 -5.91 0.88
CA SER A 93 8.04 -6.58 2.00
C SER A 93 8.28 -5.69 3.23
N GLY A 94 7.87 -4.42 3.20
CA GLY A 94 8.10 -3.49 4.31
C GLY A 94 9.56 -3.01 4.45
N SER A 95 10.41 -3.31 3.47
CA SER A 95 11.81 -2.87 3.42
C SER A 95 12.30 -2.91 1.96
N ASP A 96 13.25 -2.07 1.61
CA ASP A 96 13.96 -2.15 0.32
C ASP A 96 14.86 -3.38 0.19
N GLN A 97 15.02 -4.15 1.26
CA GLN A 97 15.85 -5.35 1.35
C GLN A 97 17.32 -5.10 0.92
N GLY A 98 17.80 -3.87 1.09
CA GLY A 98 19.14 -3.45 0.66
C GLY A 98 19.31 -3.31 -0.85
N ILE A 99 18.21 -3.28 -1.60
CA ILE A 99 18.23 -2.99 -3.04
C ILE A 99 18.20 -1.47 -3.20
N THR A 100 19.28 -0.91 -3.76
CA THR A 100 19.43 0.52 -3.97
C THR A 100 19.60 0.90 -5.44
N ASP A 101 19.57 -0.11 -6.32
CA ASP A 101 19.77 0.01 -7.75
C ASP A 101 18.82 -0.90 -8.53
N TYR A 102 18.71 -0.65 -9.82
CA TYR A 102 17.96 -1.52 -10.72
C TYR A 102 18.73 -2.82 -10.98
N ARG A 103 18.13 -3.93 -10.59
CA ARG A 103 18.70 -5.28 -10.73
C ARG A 103 17.81 -6.16 -11.60
N THR A 104 18.30 -6.53 -12.76
CA THR A 104 17.59 -7.43 -13.66
C THR A 104 18.58 -8.31 -14.41
N PRO A 105 18.26 -9.56 -14.71
CA PRO A 105 17.06 -10.29 -14.26
C PRO A 105 17.19 -10.80 -12.81
N PRO A 106 16.11 -11.09 -12.09
CA PRO A 106 16.17 -11.67 -10.74
C PRO A 106 16.89 -13.03 -10.70
N THR A 107 16.85 -13.78 -11.80
CA THR A 107 17.57 -15.06 -11.99
C THR A 107 19.10 -14.93 -11.98
N ALA A 108 19.65 -13.72 -12.02
CA ALA A 108 21.09 -13.48 -11.88
C ALA A 108 21.56 -13.42 -10.41
N GLY A 109 20.76 -13.92 -9.45
CA GLY A 109 21.12 -13.94 -8.03
C GLY A 109 20.70 -12.69 -7.26
N TYR A 110 19.78 -11.92 -7.79
CA TYR A 110 19.26 -10.69 -7.15
C TYR A 110 17.99 -10.91 -6.33
N ALA A 111 17.50 -12.14 -6.24
CA ALA A 111 16.36 -12.47 -5.40
C ALA A 111 16.71 -12.34 -3.91
N VAL A 112 15.74 -11.90 -3.13
CA VAL A 112 15.86 -11.73 -1.68
C VAL A 112 15.11 -12.82 -0.93
N ALA A 113 15.66 -13.28 0.19
CA ALA A 113 15.03 -14.25 1.08
C ALA A 113 14.29 -13.49 2.19
N ALA A 114 13.16 -12.88 1.85
CA ALA A 114 12.34 -12.13 2.79
C ALA A 114 10.88 -12.59 2.73
N VAL A 115 10.21 -12.60 3.88
CA VAL A 115 8.75 -12.75 3.94
C VAL A 115 8.14 -11.54 3.24
N ASN A 116 7.15 -11.79 2.40
CA ASN A 116 6.54 -10.76 1.56
C ASN A 116 5.00 -10.75 1.71
N LEU A 117 4.36 -9.78 1.08
CA LEU A 117 2.92 -9.60 1.16
C LEU A 117 2.15 -10.82 0.60
N ALA A 118 2.66 -11.49 -0.44
CA ALA A 118 2.01 -12.70 -0.97
C ALA A 118 1.94 -13.81 0.07
N ASP A 119 3.00 -13.99 0.87
CA ASP A 119 3.02 -14.98 1.98
C ASP A 119 1.96 -14.66 3.04
N ARG A 120 1.83 -13.39 3.42
CA ARG A 120 0.81 -12.95 4.38
C ARG A 120 -0.62 -13.17 3.84
N ILE A 121 -0.82 -12.88 2.56
CA ILE A 121 -2.10 -13.08 1.88
C ILE A 121 -2.46 -14.58 1.86
N GLU A 122 -1.56 -15.46 1.44
CA GLU A 122 -1.77 -16.90 1.40
C GLU A 122 -1.99 -17.47 2.81
N ALA A 123 -1.20 -17.06 3.81
CA ALA A 123 -1.36 -17.47 5.20
C ALA A 123 -2.75 -17.08 5.77
N SER A 124 -3.34 -15.99 5.27
CA SER A 124 -4.70 -15.57 5.63
C SER A 124 -5.81 -16.29 4.83
N ARG A 125 -5.45 -17.26 3.98
CA ARG A 125 -6.34 -18.00 3.05
C ARG A 125 -6.99 -17.10 2.00
N ARG A 126 -6.34 -15.99 1.65
CA ARG A 126 -6.71 -15.12 0.53
C ARG A 126 -5.92 -15.48 -0.70
N THR A 127 -6.42 -15.04 -1.84
CA THR A 127 -5.81 -15.28 -3.14
C THR A 127 -5.14 -14.04 -3.67
N TRP A 128 -4.08 -14.22 -4.48
CA TRP A 128 -3.41 -13.11 -5.14
C TRP A 128 -3.01 -13.44 -6.57
N LYS A 129 -2.89 -12.42 -7.40
CA LYS A 129 -2.24 -12.48 -8.71
C LYS A 129 -1.57 -11.15 -9.05
N LEU A 130 -0.46 -11.26 -9.76
CA LEU A 130 0.14 -10.15 -10.48
C LEU A 130 -0.11 -10.33 -11.98
N TYR A 131 -0.69 -9.32 -12.59
CA TYR A 131 -0.94 -9.27 -14.03
C TYR A 131 0.08 -8.35 -14.67
N ALA A 132 1.04 -8.92 -15.42
CA ALA A 132 2.05 -8.16 -16.13
C ALA A 132 1.70 -8.04 -17.61
N GLU A 133 1.63 -6.80 -18.13
CA GLU A 133 1.37 -6.58 -19.54
C GLU A 133 2.62 -6.87 -20.36
N SER A 134 2.46 -7.53 -21.49
CA SER A 134 3.54 -7.95 -22.40
C SER A 134 4.56 -8.94 -21.81
N ILE A 135 4.27 -9.56 -20.67
CA ILE A 135 5.09 -10.66 -20.16
C ILE A 135 5.13 -11.81 -21.17
N PRO A 136 6.31 -12.34 -21.55
CA PRO A 136 6.43 -13.36 -22.59
C PRO A 136 5.71 -14.69 -22.28
N ALA A 137 5.70 -15.08 -21.00
CA ALA A 137 5.04 -16.29 -20.52
C ALA A 137 4.72 -16.14 -19.03
N PRO A 138 3.78 -16.92 -18.47
CA PRO A 138 3.54 -16.91 -17.04
C PRO A 138 4.80 -17.15 -16.23
N GLY A 139 5.10 -16.26 -15.27
CA GLY A 139 6.28 -16.34 -14.41
C GLY A 139 7.62 -16.09 -15.11
N TYR A 140 7.64 -15.47 -16.30
CA TYR A 140 8.88 -15.17 -16.99
C TYR A 140 9.74 -14.19 -16.19
N ALA A 141 11.01 -14.55 -15.95
CA ALA A 141 11.93 -13.81 -15.09
C ALA A 141 13.34 -13.63 -15.72
N SER A 142 13.53 -14.00 -17.00
CA SER A 142 14.88 -14.14 -17.58
C SER A 142 15.48 -12.84 -18.12
N GLY A 143 14.74 -11.75 -18.17
CA GLY A 143 15.27 -10.45 -18.60
C GLY A 143 14.26 -9.59 -19.36
N ASP A 144 14.73 -8.45 -19.80
CA ASP A 144 13.95 -7.45 -20.50
C ASP A 144 13.57 -7.86 -21.91
N THR A 145 12.42 -7.37 -22.33
CA THR A 145 12.02 -7.31 -23.73
C THR A 145 11.78 -5.85 -24.13
N THR A 146 11.36 -5.61 -25.36
CA THR A 146 11.02 -4.26 -25.80
C THR A 146 9.97 -3.57 -24.92
N LEU A 147 8.98 -4.35 -24.44
CA LEU A 147 7.83 -3.80 -23.70
C LEU A 147 7.73 -4.28 -22.25
N TYR A 148 8.45 -5.31 -21.86
CA TYR A 148 8.37 -5.91 -20.52
C TYR A 148 9.72 -5.88 -19.84
N THR A 149 9.70 -5.65 -18.52
CA THR A 149 10.86 -5.85 -17.65
C THR A 149 10.45 -6.60 -16.38
N PRO A 150 11.25 -7.57 -15.91
CA PRO A 150 11.06 -8.15 -14.59
C PRO A 150 11.15 -7.11 -13.46
N GLY A 151 11.89 -6.01 -13.66
CA GLY A 151 12.06 -4.93 -12.68
C GLY A 151 10.77 -4.29 -12.21
N HIS A 152 9.71 -4.33 -13.03
CA HIS A 152 8.38 -3.83 -12.65
C HIS A 152 7.46 -4.94 -12.07
N VAL A 153 8.02 -6.11 -11.73
CA VAL A 153 7.28 -7.28 -11.25
C VAL A 153 7.86 -7.77 -9.92
N PRO A 154 7.56 -7.07 -8.80
CA PRO A 154 8.28 -7.24 -7.53
C PRO A 154 8.30 -8.67 -7.01
N PHE A 155 7.22 -9.42 -7.18
CA PHE A 155 7.13 -10.79 -6.67
C PHE A 155 8.10 -11.77 -7.35
N LEU A 156 8.72 -11.42 -8.48
CA LEU A 156 9.81 -12.20 -9.06
C LEU A 156 11.13 -12.10 -8.27
N TYR A 157 11.27 -11.11 -7.41
CA TYR A 157 12.49 -10.87 -6.64
C TYR A 157 12.51 -11.56 -5.27
N TYR A 158 11.51 -12.36 -4.94
CA TYR A 158 11.51 -13.17 -3.72
C TYR A 158 11.88 -14.62 -4.07
N SER A 159 12.90 -15.15 -3.39
CA SER A 159 13.46 -16.50 -3.69
C SER A 159 12.41 -17.61 -3.57
N ASP A 160 11.51 -17.52 -2.58
CA ASP A 160 10.41 -18.47 -2.36
C ASP A 160 9.37 -18.51 -3.50
N ILE A 161 9.25 -17.42 -4.26
CA ILE A 161 8.42 -17.33 -5.47
C ILE A 161 9.25 -17.66 -6.71
N LEU A 162 10.44 -17.07 -6.84
CA LEU A 162 11.31 -17.24 -8.00
C LEU A 162 11.68 -18.71 -8.22
N ASP A 163 12.08 -19.40 -7.15
CA ASP A 163 12.55 -20.79 -7.21
C ASP A 163 11.40 -21.81 -7.29
N ASN A 164 10.19 -21.41 -6.95
CA ASN A 164 8.99 -22.22 -7.08
C ASN A 164 8.28 -21.94 -8.42
N THR A 165 8.64 -22.70 -9.46
CA THR A 165 8.09 -22.50 -10.80
C THR A 165 6.57 -22.56 -10.86
N HIS A 166 5.94 -23.45 -10.08
CA HIS A 166 4.48 -23.56 -10.05
C HIS A 166 3.85 -22.30 -9.41
N ARG A 167 4.30 -21.89 -8.23
CA ARG A 167 3.81 -20.68 -7.55
C ARG A 167 4.02 -19.46 -8.44
N ARG A 168 5.20 -19.30 -9.01
CA ARG A 168 5.54 -18.19 -9.89
C ARG A 168 4.63 -18.13 -11.13
N SER A 169 4.46 -19.23 -11.84
CA SER A 169 3.68 -19.25 -13.09
C SER A 169 2.16 -19.20 -12.89
N SER A 170 1.67 -19.65 -11.73
CA SER A 170 0.22 -19.57 -11.42
C SER A 170 -0.23 -18.21 -10.92
N HIS A 171 0.67 -17.41 -10.36
CA HIS A 171 0.34 -16.13 -9.77
C HIS A 171 0.84 -14.92 -10.56
N ILE A 172 1.93 -15.04 -11.32
CA ILE A 172 2.46 -13.96 -12.17
C ILE A 172 2.09 -14.28 -13.60
N VAL A 173 1.06 -13.64 -14.11
CA VAL A 173 0.37 -14.05 -15.33
C VAL A 173 0.25 -12.92 -16.35
N PRO A 174 0.06 -13.23 -17.65
CA PRO A 174 -0.19 -12.19 -18.64
C PRO A 174 -1.45 -11.37 -18.31
N PHE A 175 -1.36 -10.06 -18.49
CA PHE A 175 -2.46 -9.12 -18.28
C PHE A 175 -3.72 -9.48 -19.10
N THR A 176 -3.55 -10.20 -20.20
CA THR A 176 -4.66 -10.71 -21.02
C THR A 176 -5.59 -11.67 -20.28
N GLN A 177 -5.17 -12.24 -19.13
CA GLN A 177 -6.03 -13.07 -18.28
C GLN A 177 -6.98 -12.25 -17.40
N LEU A 178 -6.67 -10.99 -17.10
CA LEU A 178 -7.44 -10.14 -16.19
C LEU A 178 -8.94 -10.08 -16.55
N PRO A 179 -9.37 -9.87 -17.82
CA PRO A 179 -10.79 -9.82 -18.14
C PRO A 179 -11.51 -11.14 -17.87
N HIS A 180 -10.81 -12.28 -17.94
CA HIS A 180 -11.37 -13.58 -17.60
C HIS A 180 -11.61 -13.71 -16.10
N ASP A 181 -10.63 -13.35 -15.30
CA ASP A 181 -10.69 -13.50 -13.83
C ASP A 181 -11.69 -12.51 -13.21
N PHE A 182 -11.89 -11.34 -13.84
CA PHE A 182 -12.80 -10.29 -13.37
C PHE A 182 -14.27 -10.49 -13.82
N ARG A 183 -14.62 -11.63 -14.44
CA ARG A 183 -16.01 -11.91 -14.85
C ARG A 183 -16.98 -12.17 -13.70
N ALA A 184 -16.46 -12.60 -12.55
CA ALA A 184 -17.23 -12.80 -11.33
C ALA A 184 -16.39 -12.38 -10.11
N ALA A 185 -17.04 -11.94 -9.03
CA ALA A 185 -16.34 -11.63 -7.79
C ALA A 185 -15.62 -12.86 -7.22
N SER A 186 -16.22 -14.06 -7.37
CA SER A 186 -15.63 -15.31 -6.88
C SER A 186 -14.41 -15.80 -7.66
N THR A 187 -14.18 -15.30 -8.88
CA THR A 187 -13.01 -15.63 -9.70
C THR A 187 -11.94 -14.53 -9.68
N THR A 188 -12.30 -13.34 -9.19
CA THR A 188 -11.36 -12.25 -9.02
C THR A 188 -10.47 -12.52 -7.79
N PRO A 189 -9.12 -12.48 -7.91
CA PRO A 189 -8.26 -12.61 -6.73
C PRO A 189 -8.55 -11.52 -5.69
N ASP A 190 -8.36 -11.85 -4.40
CA ASP A 190 -8.51 -10.87 -3.32
C ASP A 190 -7.51 -9.72 -3.49
N TYR A 191 -6.23 -10.05 -3.74
CA TYR A 191 -5.18 -9.09 -4.04
C TYR A 191 -4.77 -9.16 -5.50
N VAL A 192 -4.78 -8.03 -6.15
CA VAL A 192 -4.40 -7.87 -7.55
C VAL A 192 -3.34 -6.79 -7.67
N PHE A 193 -2.19 -7.16 -8.20
CA PHE A 193 -1.15 -6.21 -8.61
C PHE A 193 -1.13 -6.14 -10.13
N ILE A 194 -1.13 -4.95 -10.70
CA ILE A 194 -1.09 -4.73 -12.16
C ILE A 194 0.15 -3.94 -12.49
N SER A 195 1.00 -4.54 -13.34
CA SER A 195 2.17 -3.91 -13.93
C SER A 195 1.89 -3.70 -15.43
N PRO A 196 1.57 -2.48 -15.88
CA PRO A 196 1.47 -2.17 -17.30
C PRO A 196 2.83 -2.35 -17.98
N ASN A 197 2.87 -2.41 -19.30
CA ASN A 197 4.13 -2.49 -20.03
C ASN A 197 4.84 -1.13 -20.07
N LYS A 198 6.13 -1.12 -20.40
CA LYS A 198 7.02 0.06 -20.38
C LYS A 198 6.52 1.31 -21.14
N ARG A 199 5.53 1.18 -22.01
CA ARG A 199 4.88 2.30 -22.67
C ARG A 199 3.63 2.76 -21.92
N HIS A 200 2.85 1.81 -21.43
CA HIS A 200 1.59 2.10 -20.76
C HIS A 200 1.78 2.50 -19.29
N ASP A 201 2.89 2.12 -18.67
CA ASP A 201 3.28 2.58 -17.33
C ASP A 201 3.88 4.00 -17.32
N MET A 202 4.16 4.60 -18.51
CA MET A 202 4.77 5.91 -18.74
C MET A 202 6.31 5.93 -18.66
N HIS A 203 6.98 4.78 -18.48
CA HIS A 203 8.44 4.73 -18.47
C HIS A 203 9.03 5.15 -19.82
N ASP A 204 8.67 4.43 -20.89
CA ASP A 204 9.21 4.63 -22.25
C ASP A 204 8.26 5.45 -23.15
N ALA A 205 7.25 6.12 -22.60
CA ALA A 205 6.27 6.87 -23.38
C ALA A 205 5.73 8.09 -22.62
N PRO A 206 5.20 9.10 -23.33
CA PRO A 206 4.56 10.25 -22.70
C PRO A 206 3.38 9.86 -21.79
N VAL A 207 3.09 10.72 -20.80
CA VAL A 207 1.97 10.59 -19.85
C VAL A 207 0.64 10.26 -20.53
N ALA A 208 0.37 10.86 -21.70
CA ALA A 208 -0.88 10.64 -22.44
C ALA A 208 -1.11 9.16 -22.83
N PHE A 209 -0.04 8.37 -23.02
CA PHE A 209 -0.17 6.94 -23.33
C PHE A 209 -0.69 6.13 -22.13
N GLY A 210 -0.13 6.36 -20.95
CA GLY A 210 -0.60 5.72 -19.72
C GLY A 210 -2.00 6.22 -19.32
N ASP A 211 -2.28 7.52 -19.46
CA ASP A 211 -3.63 8.05 -19.20
C ASP A 211 -4.70 7.40 -20.11
N ALA A 212 -4.38 7.23 -21.41
CA ALA A 212 -5.27 6.55 -22.34
C ALA A 212 -5.46 5.06 -22.00
N TRP A 213 -4.41 4.37 -21.57
CA TRP A 213 -4.48 2.99 -21.10
C TRP A 213 -5.33 2.86 -19.83
N LEU A 214 -5.12 3.73 -18.85
CA LEU A 214 -5.91 3.79 -17.61
C LEU A 214 -7.38 4.13 -17.91
N LYS A 215 -7.64 5.08 -18.82
CA LYS A 215 -9.01 5.40 -19.31
C LYS A 215 -9.70 4.18 -19.91
N ARG A 216 -8.97 3.28 -20.53
CA ARG A 216 -9.52 2.04 -21.10
C ARG A 216 -9.82 1.00 -20.03
N TRP A 217 -8.92 0.81 -19.06
CA TRP A 217 -8.97 -0.34 -18.16
C TRP A 217 -9.61 -0.06 -16.80
N VAL A 218 -9.37 1.10 -16.20
CA VAL A 218 -9.92 1.44 -14.88
C VAL A 218 -11.46 1.41 -14.86
N PRO A 219 -12.19 1.94 -15.86
CA PRO A 219 -13.65 1.81 -15.87
C PRO A 219 -14.13 0.36 -15.92
N ARG A 220 -13.40 -0.53 -16.62
CA ARG A 220 -13.74 -1.95 -16.70
C ARG A 220 -13.52 -2.66 -15.36
N ILE A 221 -12.45 -2.34 -14.66
CA ILE A 221 -12.18 -2.85 -13.31
C ILE A 221 -13.28 -2.37 -12.37
N LEU A 222 -13.58 -1.08 -12.34
CA LEU A 222 -14.60 -0.50 -11.46
C LEU A 222 -16.04 -0.94 -11.78
N ALA A 223 -16.29 -1.37 -13.01
CA ALA A 223 -17.59 -1.93 -13.44
C ALA A 223 -17.67 -3.45 -13.29
N SER A 224 -16.59 -4.13 -12.90
CA SER A 224 -16.60 -5.58 -12.73
C SER A 224 -17.44 -6.01 -11.51
N PRO A 225 -17.92 -7.28 -11.48
CA PRO A 225 -18.63 -7.81 -10.32
C PRO A 225 -17.86 -7.66 -9.00
N ALA A 226 -16.54 -7.76 -9.00
CA ALA A 226 -15.71 -7.54 -7.83
C ALA A 226 -15.89 -6.14 -7.22
N PHE A 227 -16.14 -5.12 -8.04
CA PHE A 227 -16.31 -3.73 -7.57
C PHE A 227 -17.76 -3.29 -7.43
N THR A 228 -18.69 -3.95 -8.11
CA THR A 228 -20.12 -3.58 -8.08
C THR A 228 -20.92 -4.39 -7.07
N SER A 229 -20.49 -5.62 -6.77
CA SER A 229 -21.20 -6.51 -5.83
C SER A 229 -20.48 -6.71 -4.49
N THR A 230 -19.19 -6.32 -4.39
CA THR A 230 -18.41 -6.43 -3.16
C THR A 230 -17.70 -5.13 -2.82
N PRO A 231 -17.40 -4.87 -1.53
CA PRO A 231 -16.60 -3.72 -1.12
C PRO A 231 -15.16 -3.88 -1.63
N SER A 232 -14.71 -3.00 -2.53
CA SER A 232 -13.40 -3.14 -3.19
C SER A 232 -12.69 -1.81 -3.35
N LEU A 233 -11.35 -1.88 -3.27
CA LEU A 233 -10.42 -0.77 -3.35
C LEU A 233 -9.53 -0.91 -4.59
N LEU A 234 -9.43 0.16 -5.37
CA LEU A 234 -8.42 0.35 -6.41
C LEU A 234 -7.48 1.47 -5.98
N VAL A 235 -6.18 1.22 -6.08
CA VAL A 235 -5.13 2.24 -5.91
C VAL A 235 -4.34 2.34 -7.21
N ILE A 236 -4.08 3.55 -7.66
CA ILE A 236 -3.17 3.86 -8.76
C ILE A 236 -2.07 4.74 -8.17
N THR A 237 -0.84 4.30 -8.25
CA THR A 237 0.33 5.01 -7.74
C THR A 237 1.50 4.87 -8.71
N TRP A 238 2.60 5.54 -8.42
CA TRP A 238 3.87 5.42 -9.16
C TRP A 238 4.93 4.84 -8.23
N ASP A 239 5.86 4.12 -8.81
CA ASP A 239 6.98 3.49 -8.11
C ASP A 239 7.97 4.53 -7.58
N GLU A 240 8.31 5.52 -8.44
CA GLU A 240 9.19 6.64 -8.11
C GLU A 240 8.84 7.90 -8.89
N GLY A 241 9.39 9.03 -8.44
CA GLY A 241 9.32 10.30 -9.14
C GLY A 241 10.42 10.47 -10.19
N VAL A 242 10.96 11.68 -10.31
CA VAL A 242 12.04 11.99 -11.25
C VAL A 242 13.18 12.72 -10.54
N GLY A 243 14.39 12.17 -10.61
CA GLY A 243 15.56 12.75 -9.98
C GLY A 243 15.41 12.87 -8.44
N SER A 244 15.51 14.07 -7.90
CA SER A 244 15.32 14.32 -6.47
C SER A 244 13.87 14.53 -6.04
N ASP A 245 12.94 14.74 -6.96
CA ASP A 245 11.51 14.88 -6.67
C ASP A 245 10.88 13.48 -6.66
N GLN A 246 10.69 12.94 -5.45
CA GLN A 246 10.07 11.63 -5.23
C GLN A 246 8.59 11.74 -4.89
N HIS A 247 7.99 12.91 -5.00
CA HIS A 247 6.56 13.11 -4.77
C HIS A 247 5.75 12.59 -5.96
N VAL A 248 4.90 11.59 -5.74
CA VAL A 248 4.14 10.89 -6.79
C VAL A 248 2.63 11.00 -6.58
N ALA A 249 1.87 10.91 -7.67
CA ALA A 249 0.42 10.91 -7.60
C ALA A 249 -0.10 9.56 -7.05
N THR A 250 -1.01 9.60 -6.07
CA THR A 250 -1.66 8.37 -5.56
C THR A 250 -3.16 8.57 -5.47
N ILE A 251 -3.89 7.85 -6.30
CA ILE A 251 -5.35 7.98 -6.46
C ILE A 251 -6.01 6.71 -5.95
N LEU A 252 -6.98 6.86 -5.03
CA LEU A 252 -7.78 5.75 -4.52
C LEU A 252 -9.18 5.85 -5.13
N ALA A 253 -9.72 4.72 -5.62
CA ALA A 253 -11.05 4.63 -6.23
C ALA A 253 -11.74 3.32 -5.82
N GLY A 254 -13.05 3.24 -5.98
CA GLY A 254 -13.83 2.03 -5.66
C GLY A 254 -15.03 2.31 -4.77
N SER A 255 -15.76 1.24 -4.44
CA SER A 255 -17.02 1.35 -3.69
C SER A 255 -16.82 1.77 -2.23
N VAL A 256 -15.67 1.45 -1.64
CA VAL A 256 -15.32 1.77 -0.26
C VAL A 256 -14.63 3.13 -0.11
N VAL A 257 -14.31 3.80 -1.20
CA VAL A 257 -13.51 5.03 -1.19
C VAL A 257 -14.42 6.26 -1.06
N ARG A 258 -13.99 7.21 -0.25
CA ARG A 258 -14.61 8.54 -0.17
C ARG A 258 -14.55 9.22 -1.55
N ARG A 259 -15.57 10.00 -1.83
CA ARG A 259 -15.61 10.80 -3.06
C ARG A 259 -15.27 12.24 -2.78
N HIS A 260 -14.62 12.89 -3.76
CA HIS A 260 -14.25 14.30 -3.67
C HIS A 260 -13.42 14.61 -2.42
N PHE A 261 -12.47 13.70 -2.11
CA PHE A 261 -11.64 13.82 -0.92
C PHE A 261 -10.16 13.91 -1.29
N THR A 262 -9.47 14.86 -0.70
CA THR A 262 -8.02 15.01 -0.84
C THR A 262 -7.42 15.13 0.55
N SER A 263 -6.35 14.41 0.78
CA SER A 263 -5.55 14.51 2.00
C SER A 263 -4.15 15.01 1.67
N ALA A 264 -3.65 15.89 2.51
CA ALA A 264 -2.26 16.35 2.52
C ALA A 264 -1.45 15.70 3.67
N GLN A 265 -1.98 14.62 4.27
CA GLN A 265 -1.23 13.79 5.19
C GLN A 265 -0.09 13.10 4.42
N PRO A 266 1.16 13.13 4.94
CA PRO A 266 2.26 12.41 4.31
C PRO A 266 2.04 10.90 4.31
N TYR A 267 2.27 10.29 3.16
CA TYR A 267 2.21 8.84 2.93
C TYR A 267 3.37 8.37 2.07
N ASP A 268 3.63 7.07 2.10
CA ASP A 268 4.68 6.38 1.37
C ASP A 268 4.30 4.92 1.06
N PRO A 269 5.13 4.13 0.40
CA PRO A 269 4.88 2.72 0.14
C PRO A 269 4.59 1.88 1.40
N TYR A 270 5.21 2.20 2.55
CA TYR A 270 4.91 1.53 3.81
C TYR A 270 3.52 1.86 4.33
N SER A 271 3.04 3.08 4.10
CA SER A 271 1.68 3.50 4.44
C SER A 271 0.62 2.73 3.66
N LEU A 272 0.86 2.48 2.37
CA LEU A 272 -0.03 1.66 1.53
C LEU A 272 0.00 0.21 1.97
N LEU A 273 1.18 -0.36 2.24
CA LEU A 273 1.35 -1.72 2.76
C LEU A 273 0.62 -1.89 4.10
N HIS A 274 0.86 -1.00 5.07
CA HIS A 274 0.19 -1.03 6.38
C HIS A 274 -1.34 -0.92 6.25
N THR A 275 -1.82 -0.17 5.27
CA THR A 275 -3.26 -0.09 4.98
C THR A 275 -3.83 -1.43 4.55
N ILE A 276 -3.17 -2.15 3.65
CA ILE A 276 -3.57 -3.49 3.21
C ILE A 276 -3.58 -4.47 4.40
N GLU A 277 -2.51 -4.46 5.19
CA GLU A 277 -2.37 -5.30 6.38
C GLU A 277 -3.47 -5.04 7.39
N THR A 278 -3.76 -3.77 7.68
CA THR A 278 -4.83 -3.37 8.61
C THR A 278 -6.20 -3.81 8.11
N LEU A 279 -6.52 -3.60 6.83
CA LEU A 279 -7.80 -3.94 6.23
C LEU A 279 -8.08 -5.45 6.30
N TRP A 280 -7.06 -6.27 6.19
CA TRP A 280 -7.18 -7.73 6.19
C TRP A 280 -6.67 -8.39 7.48
N ARG A 281 -6.24 -7.59 8.45
CA ARG A 281 -5.71 -8.05 9.75
C ARG A 281 -4.51 -8.98 9.56
N LEU A 282 -3.67 -8.66 8.61
CA LEU A 282 -2.39 -9.34 8.42
C LEU A 282 -1.39 -8.82 9.46
N SER A 283 -0.46 -9.67 9.87
CA SER A 283 0.66 -9.20 10.69
C SER A 283 1.60 -8.35 9.83
N PRO A 284 2.08 -7.21 10.33
CA PRO A 284 3.08 -6.41 9.62
C PRO A 284 4.30 -7.23 9.24
N LEU A 285 4.95 -6.84 8.16
CA LEU A 285 6.15 -7.49 7.65
C LEU A 285 7.40 -7.01 8.38
N THR A 286 7.47 -5.72 8.70
CA THR A 286 8.60 -5.07 9.39
C THR A 286 8.12 -4.01 10.38
N GLN A 287 9.07 -3.33 11.02
CA GLN A 287 8.76 -2.16 11.84
C GLN A 287 8.44 -0.92 10.98
N ASN A 288 8.94 -0.83 9.74
CA ASN A 288 8.68 0.32 8.89
C ASN A 288 7.20 0.43 8.56
N ASP A 289 6.61 -0.66 8.06
CA ASP A 289 5.18 -0.72 7.75
C ASP A 289 4.33 -0.67 9.03
N ALA A 290 4.71 -1.37 10.10
CA ALA A 290 3.99 -1.37 11.37
C ALA A 290 3.82 0.03 11.99
N GLN A 291 4.76 0.94 11.74
CA GLN A 291 4.77 2.30 12.29
C GLN A 291 4.27 3.36 11.29
N ALA A 292 4.13 3.02 10.02
CA ALA A 292 3.67 3.92 8.99
C ALA A 292 2.20 4.33 9.21
N ALA A 293 1.84 5.54 8.81
CA ALA A 293 0.47 6.01 8.86
C ALA A 293 -0.42 5.21 7.90
N THR A 294 -1.57 4.73 8.35
CA THR A 294 -2.52 4.07 7.44
C THR A 294 -3.31 5.07 6.61
N MET A 295 -3.64 4.70 5.39
CA MET A 295 -4.47 5.49 4.46
C MET A 295 -5.98 5.23 4.68
N LEU A 296 -6.41 4.81 5.89
CA LEU A 296 -7.81 4.47 6.18
C LEU A 296 -8.75 5.68 6.10
N GLU A 297 -8.25 6.90 6.25
CA GLU A 297 -9.05 8.12 6.13
C GLU A 297 -9.70 8.29 4.74
N PHE A 298 -9.14 7.65 3.70
CA PHE A 298 -9.71 7.66 2.36
C PHE A 298 -10.93 6.75 2.21
N LEU A 299 -11.22 5.92 3.21
CA LEU A 299 -12.26 4.90 3.15
C LEU A 299 -13.50 5.31 3.95
N ARG A 300 -14.67 4.64 3.68
CA ARG A 300 -15.97 4.97 4.27
C ARG A 300 -16.80 3.73 4.59
#